data_9ccc962f8040d685bb9d47b415ff4627
#
_entry.id   9ccc962f8040d685bb9d47b415ff4627
#
_cell.length_a   1.000
_cell.length_b   1.000
_cell.length_c   1.000
_cell.angle_alpha   90.00
_cell.angle_beta   90.00
_cell.angle_gamma   90.00
#
_symmetry.space_group_name_H-M   'P 1'
#
loop_
_entity.id
_entity.type
_entity.pdbx_description
1 polymer ?
#
loop_
_entity_poly.entity_id
_entity_poly.type
_entity_poly.pdbx_seq_one_letter_code
_entity_poly.pdbx_strand_id
1 'polypeptide(L)'
;MKYAGFKENIKLSKLGLGAMRLPQTEPGLAKPVDEPKARELIDYCMAHGVNYYDTAYIYHGGKSETILGRALSGYPRDSYYVADKFNVQANPDYQFQFQDQIDRLGMEYIDFYLLHGITDLTAADYESCGCISYFQEQKKQGKIRHFGFSFHGTPDCLRRLLETYSWDFVQIQLNYYDWYQGTAKQQYEILREHDVPVMVMEPVHGGMLASLPEDCMELLPKGNGSPAAWALRFVMDLPGIAVVLSGMSDMEQVKENIATADSEQALTGAELSQLARISEKLRKKSQFPVPAADIAVITAPRDWIFPHCFPLIMTIGMKGQP
;
A
#
# COMPACT_ATOMS: atom_id res chain seq x y z
N MET A 1 18.34 6.99 6.21
CA MET A 1 17.20 6.74 5.27
C MET A 1 17.61 7.12 3.86
N LYS A 2 17.37 6.23 2.88
CA LYS A 2 17.52 6.56 1.45
C LYS A 2 16.31 7.32 0.95
N TYR A 3 16.54 8.22 -0.01
CA TYR A 3 15.50 9.04 -0.61
C TYR A 3 15.46 8.83 -2.12
N ALA A 4 14.25 8.82 -2.68
CA ALA A 4 14.01 8.90 -4.12
C ALA A 4 13.65 10.33 -4.51
N GLY A 5 14.12 10.76 -5.66
CA GLY A 5 13.63 11.98 -6.29
C GLY A 5 12.20 11.79 -6.80
N PHE A 6 11.36 12.75 -6.54
CA PHE A 6 10.02 12.88 -7.11
C PHE A 6 9.93 14.21 -7.87
N LYS A 7 8.82 14.50 -8.54
CA LYS A 7 8.62 15.75 -9.28
C LYS A 7 9.09 16.99 -8.47
N GLU A 8 9.53 18.03 -9.14
CA GLU A 8 9.84 19.35 -8.54
C GLU A 8 10.91 19.33 -7.42
N ASN A 9 11.90 18.42 -7.53
CA ASN A 9 12.97 18.24 -6.55
C ASN A 9 12.53 17.75 -5.15
N ILE A 10 11.33 17.20 -5.02
CA ILE A 10 10.87 16.55 -3.79
C ILE A 10 11.71 15.29 -3.55
N LYS A 11 12.14 15.10 -2.31
CA LYS A 11 12.85 13.90 -1.86
C LYS A 11 11.96 13.11 -0.91
N LEU A 12 11.48 11.97 -1.37
CA LEU A 12 10.66 11.06 -0.58
C LEU A 12 11.53 9.94 0.00
N SER A 13 11.33 9.61 1.28
CA SER A 13 11.96 8.43 1.86
C SER A 13 11.53 7.17 1.12
N LYS A 14 12.47 6.28 0.82
CA LYS A 14 12.16 5.01 0.14
C LYS A 14 11.18 4.14 0.92
N LEU A 15 11.18 4.23 2.25
CA LEU A 15 10.19 3.64 3.12
C LEU A 15 9.15 4.69 3.53
N GLY A 16 7.86 4.37 3.37
CA GLY A 16 6.75 5.13 3.89
C GLY A 16 6.00 4.35 4.98
N LEU A 17 5.42 5.05 5.95
CA LEU A 17 4.55 4.44 6.95
C LEU A 17 3.11 4.36 6.42
N GLY A 18 2.58 3.13 6.26
CA GLY A 18 1.17 2.89 5.98
C GLY A 18 0.34 2.79 7.26
N ALA A 19 -0.56 3.74 7.50
CA ALA A 19 -1.37 3.82 8.71
C ALA A 19 -2.54 2.82 8.76
N MET A 20 -2.67 1.94 7.78
CA MET A 20 -3.69 0.87 7.78
C MET A 20 -3.47 -0.15 8.92
N ARG A 21 -2.24 -0.31 9.40
CA ARG A 21 -1.85 -1.29 10.42
C ARG A 21 -1.24 -0.65 11.67
N LEU A 22 -1.74 0.52 12.08
CA LEU A 22 -1.33 1.10 13.35
C LEU A 22 -1.54 0.13 14.52
N PRO A 23 -0.70 0.18 15.56
CA PRO A 23 -0.85 -0.68 16.74
C PRO A 23 -2.26 -0.62 17.32
N GLN A 24 -2.80 -1.77 17.71
CA GLN A 24 -4.12 -1.88 18.33
C GLN A 24 -3.99 -2.26 19.80
N THR A 25 -4.99 -1.90 20.61
CA THR A 25 -5.01 -2.19 22.05
C THR A 25 -5.04 -3.68 22.37
N GLU A 26 -5.59 -4.46 21.46
CA GLU A 26 -5.67 -5.94 21.54
C GLU A 26 -5.69 -6.54 20.14
N PRO A 27 -5.24 -7.80 19.94
CA PRO A 27 -5.33 -8.46 18.63
C PRO A 27 -6.78 -8.61 18.18
N GLY A 28 -7.05 -8.42 16.88
CA GLY A 28 -8.35 -8.65 16.26
C GLY A 28 -8.73 -7.57 15.25
N LEU A 29 -9.88 -7.82 14.60
CA LEU A 29 -10.42 -6.89 13.63
C LEU A 29 -11.11 -5.71 14.30
N ALA A 30 -10.97 -4.54 13.67
CA ALA A 30 -11.66 -3.32 14.11
C ALA A 30 -11.45 -2.95 15.59
N LYS A 31 -10.33 -3.37 16.19
CA LYS A 31 -9.96 -2.98 17.54
C LYS A 31 -9.48 -1.53 17.56
N PRO A 32 -9.67 -0.81 18.69
CA PRO A 32 -9.17 0.55 18.79
C PRO A 32 -7.66 0.62 18.60
N VAL A 33 -7.20 1.69 17.98
CA VAL A 33 -5.77 1.98 17.88
C VAL A 33 -5.20 2.30 19.26
N ASP A 34 -4.06 1.73 19.58
CA ASP A 34 -3.24 2.11 20.73
C ASP A 34 -2.50 3.41 20.37
N GLU A 35 -3.16 4.56 20.58
CA GLU A 35 -2.64 5.85 20.14
C GLU A 35 -1.26 6.18 20.74
N PRO A 36 -0.96 5.89 22.03
CA PRO A 36 0.38 6.06 22.56
C PRO A 36 1.45 5.29 21.80
N LYS A 37 1.21 4.01 21.50
CA LYS A 37 2.15 3.20 20.71
C LYS A 37 2.22 3.68 19.26
N ALA A 38 1.10 4.02 18.64
CA ALA A 38 1.09 4.58 17.29
C ALA A 38 1.94 5.87 17.22
N ARG A 39 1.81 6.73 18.22
CA ARG A 39 2.63 7.94 18.35
C ARG A 39 4.11 7.63 18.46
N GLU A 40 4.47 6.66 19.32
CA GLU A 40 5.87 6.23 19.49
C GLU A 40 6.48 5.71 18.18
N LEU A 41 5.72 4.92 17.39
CA LEU A 41 6.16 4.44 16.08
C LEU A 41 6.37 5.58 15.09
N ILE A 42 5.43 6.54 15.04
CA ILE A 42 5.51 7.69 14.15
C ILE A 42 6.70 8.59 14.54
N ASP A 43 6.89 8.87 15.83
CA ASP A 43 8.00 9.66 16.33
C ASP A 43 9.36 8.98 16.00
N TYR A 44 9.43 7.65 16.10
CA TYR A 44 10.62 6.90 15.71
C TYR A 44 10.87 6.98 14.21
N CYS A 45 9.83 6.83 13.38
CA CYS A 45 9.93 6.99 11.93
C CYS A 45 10.45 8.38 11.54
N MET A 46 9.88 9.45 12.13
CA MET A 46 10.31 10.84 11.91
C MET A 46 11.79 11.04 12.28
N ALA A 47 12.19 10.55 13.47
CA ALA A 47 13.56 10.68 13.96
C ALA A 47 14.60 9.96 13.07
N HIS A 48 14.17 8.94 12.30
CA HIS A 48 15.03 8.17 11.41
C HIS A 48 14.83 8.51 9.92
N GLY A 49 14.18 9.65 9.63
CA GLY A 49 14.10 10.21 8.29
C GLY A 49 13.02 9.63 7.38
N VAL A 50 12.06 8.86 7.92
CA VAL A 50 10.83 8.55 7.17
C VAL A 50 10.01 9.83 7.07
N ASN A 51 9.69 10.25 5.85
CA ASN A 51 8.96 11.49 5.62
C ASN A 51 7.67 11.30 4.78
N TYR A 52 7.22 10.08 4.54
CA TYR A 52 5.99 9.79 3.82
C TYR A 52 5.04 8.93 4.67
N TYR A 53 3.83 9.46 4.91
CA TYR A 53 2.81 8.87 5.77
C TYR A 53 1.52 8.71 4.98
N ASP A 54 1.05 7.46 4.85
CA ASP A 54 -0.11 7.09 4.03
C ASP A 54 -1.29 6.69 4.92
N THR A 55 -2.43 7.32 4.72
CA THR A 55 -3.70 6.99 5.38
C THR A 55 -4.84 6.85 4.37
N ALA A 56 -6.06 6.63 4.84
CA ALA A 56 -7.27 6.63 4.03
C ALA A 56 -8.51 6.86 4.90
N TYR A 57 -9.56 7.38 4.28
CA TYR A 57 -10.85 7.71 4.90
C TYR A 57 -11.45 6.59 5.75
N ILE A 58 -11.29 5.34 5.31
CA ILE A 58 -11.89 4.16 5.95
C ILE A 58 -10.98 3.45 6.96
N TYR A 59 -9.69 3.82 7.07
CA TYR A 59 -8.78 3.10 7.94
C TYR A 59 -9.14 3.27 9.42
N HIS A 60 -9.09 2.17 10.17
CA HIS A 60 -9.47 2.12 11.58
C HIS A 60 -10.86 2.71 11.87
N GLY A 61 -11.83 2.43 10.99
CA GLY A 61 -13.20 2.94 11.14
C GLY A 61 -13.28 4.47 11.02
N GLY A 62 -12.41 5.09 10.20
CA GLY A 62 -12.35 6.54 9.98
C GLY A 62 -11.57 7.31 11.04
N LYS A 63 -10.79 6.63 11.89
CA LYS A 63 -10.00 7.27 12.96
C LYS A 63 -8.53 7.51 12.59
N SER A 64 -8.04 6.82 11.56
CA SER A 64 -6.62 6.86 11.18
C SER A 64 -6.12 8.26 10.86
N GLU A 65 -6.91 9.05 10.15
CA GLU A 65 -6.60 10.43 9.78
C GLU A 65 -6.40 11.31 11.02
N THR A 66 -7.35 11.29 11.96
CA THR A 66 -7.27 12.07 13.21
C THR A 66 -6.07 11.65 14.07
N ILE A 67 -5.78 10.36 14.15
CA ILE A 67 -4.63 9.84 14.91
C ILE A 67 -3.32 10.31 14.27
N LEU A 68 -3.22 10.16 12.94
CA LEU A 68 -2.04 10.57 12.19
C LEU A 68 -1.84 12.09 12.25
N GLY A 69 -2.90 12.88 12.06
CA GLY A 69 -2.85 14.33 12.14
C GLY A 69 -2.36 14.81 13.52
N ARG A 70 -2.89 14.24 14.61
CA ARG A 70 -2.42 14.53 15.98
C ARG A 70 -0.97 14.14 16.21
N ALA A 71 -0.55 12.99 15.68
CA ALA A 71 0.83 12.55 15.84
C ALA A 71 1.82 13.46 15.09
N LEU A 72 1.45 13.92 13.89
CA LEU A 72 2.29 14.78 13.06
C LEU A 72 2.26 16.26 13.42
N SER A 73 1.24 16.74 14.19
CA SER A 73 1.07 18.16 14.52
C SER A 73 2.24 18.77 15.31
N GLY A 74 3.07 17.95 15.95
CA GLY A 74 4.27 18.39 16.68
C GLY A 74 5.49 18.65 15.81
N TYR A 75 5.43 18.37 14.49
CA TYR A 75 6.54 18.48 13.55
C TYR A 75 6.30 19.63 12.56
N PRO A 76 7.35 20.28 12.04
CA PRO A 76 7.20 21.25 10.96
C PRO A 76 6.47 20.64 9.76
N ARG A 77 5.45 21.32 9.23
CA ARG A 77 4.59 20.78 8.16
C ARG A 77 5.35 20.45 6.86
N ASP A 78 6.44 21.13 6.60
CA ASP A 78 7.32 20.93 5.44
C ASP A 78 8.36 19.81 5.63
N SER A 79 8.42 19.19 6.82
CA SER A 79 9.32 18.08 7.11
C SER A 79 8.77 16.71 6.73
N TYR A 80 7.50 16.61 6.35
CA TYR A 80 6.84 15.36 6.00
C TYR A 80 5.77 15.55 4.92
N TYR A 81 5.38 14.44 4.31
CA TYR A 81 4.33 14.34 3.30
C TYR A 81 3.22 13.40 3.77
N VAL A 82 1.97 13.79 3.55
CA VAL A 82 0.80 12.99 3.87
C VAL A 82 0.09 12.58 2.60
N ALA A 83 -0.22 11.28 2.51
CA ALA A 83 -1.09 10.72 1.48
C ALA A 83 -2.43 10.34 2.10
N ASP A 84 -3.52 10.71 1.43
CA ASP A 84 -4.88 10.32 1.81
C ASP A 84 -5.73 10.00 0.57
N LYS A 85 -6.88 9.33 0.77
CA LYS A 85 -7.59 8.68 -0.33
C LYS A 85 -9.10 8.90 -0.27
N PHE A 86 -9.67 9.35 -1.38
CA PHE A 86 -11.11 9.40 -1.60
C PHE A 86 -11.65 7.99 -1.91
N ASN A 87 -12.69 7.58 -1.20
CA ASN A 87 -13.38 6.31 -1.43
C ASN A 87 -14.84 6.55 -1.79
N VAL A 88 -15.16 6.39 -3.09
CA VAL A 88 -16.50 6.63 -3.63
C VAL A 88 -17.57 5.71 -3.02
N GLN A 89 -17.19 4.50 -2.63
CA GLN A 89 -18.12 3.51 -2.08
C GLN A 89 -18.43 3.78 -0.60
N ALA A 90 -17.48 4.35 0.15
CA ALA A 90 -17.69 4.72 1.54
C ALA A 90 -18.57 5.97 1.68
N ASN A 91 -18.34 6.97 0.82
CA ASN A 91 -19.17 8.16 0.70
C ASN A 91 -18.99 8.77 -0.69
N PRO A 92 -20.02 8.76 -1.55
CA PRO A 92 -19.94 9.32 -2.91
C PRO A 92 -19.86 10.85 -2.94
N ASP A 93 -20.20 11.55 -1.85
CA ASP A 93 -20.03 13.00 -1.75
C ASP A 93 -18.55 13.34 -1.58
N TYR A 94 -17.86 13.48 -2.70
CA TYR A 94 -16.43 13.73 -2.74
C TYR A 94 -16.05 15.10 -2.16
N GLN A 95 -16.93 16.08 -2.17
CA GLN A 95 -16.68 17.41 -1.60
C GLN A 95 -16.69 17.33 -0.08
N PHE A 96 -17.73 16.71 0.47
CA PHE A 96 -17.82 16.46 1.90
C PHE A 96 -16.66 15.61 2.40
N GLN A 97 -16.37 14.47 1.72
CA GLN A 97 -15.32 13.56 2.14
C GLN A 97 -13.95 14.25 2.18
N PHE A 98 -13.62 15.03 1.14
CA PHE A 98 -12.36 15.77 1.09
C PHE A 98 -12.22 16.79 2.21
N GLN A 99 -13.28 17.56 2.48
CA GLN A 99 -13.25 18.53 3.58
C GLN A 99 -13.14 17.85 4.94
N ASP A 100 -13.91 16.78 5.18
CA ASP A 100 -13.86 15.98 6.40
C ASP A 100 -12.45 15.38 6.65
N GLN A 101 -11.75 14.95 5.59
CA GLN A 101 -10.36 14.47 5.66
C GLN A 101 -9.38 15.59 6.06
N ILE A 102 -9.48 16.75 5.45
CA ILE A 102 -8.72 17.95 5.82
C ILE A 102 -8.92 18.28 7.31
N ASP A 103 -10.17 18.26 7.77
CA ASP A 103 -10.52 18.59 9.15
C ASP A 103 -10.00 17.52 10.14
N ARG A 104 -10.12 16.23 9.80
CA ARG A 104 -9.62 15.12 10.61
C ARG A 104 -8.09 15.12 10.72
N LEU A 105 -7.40 15.39 9.62
CA LEU A 105 -5.94 15.53 9.62
C LEU A 105 -5.47 16.81 10.34
N GLY A 106 -6.33 17.84 10.46
CA GLY A 106 -5.98 19.15 10.99
C GLY A 106 -4.95 19.87 10.11
N MET A 107 -5.06 19.75 8.79
CA MET A 107 -4.10 20.29 7.83
C MET A 107 -4.79 21.23 6.84
N GLU A 108 -4.03 22.14 6.23
CA GLU A 108 -4.56 23.06 5.22
C GLU A 108 -4.56 22.44 3.81
N TYR A 109 -3.71 21.48 3.58
CA TYR A 109 -3.55 20.76 2.29
C TYR A 109 -3.06 19.33 2.51
N ILE A 110 -3.30 18.47 1.50
CA ILE A 110 -2.80 17.10 1.44
C ILE A 110 -1.74 17.02 0.33
N ASP A 111 -0.59 16.40 0.62
CA ASP A 111 0.52 16.34 -0.35
C ASP A 111 0.22 15.36 -1.48
N PHE A 112 -0.30 14.18 -1.18
CA PHE A 112 -0.61 13.13 -2.14
C PHE A 112 -2.06 12.68 -1.95
N TYR A 113 -2.91 12.97 -2.92
CA TYR A 113 -4.31 12.58 -2.84
C TYR A 113 -4.65 11.56 -3.89
N LEU A 114 -5.36 10.49 -3.50
CA LEU A 114 -5.60 9.33 -4.35
C LEU A 114 -7.09 9.03 -4.48
N LEU A 115 -7.50 8.55 -5.66
CA LEU A 115 -8.70 7.73 -5.77
C LEU A 115 -8.38 6.34 -5.20
N HIS A 116 -9.23 5.84 -4.29
CA HIS A 116 -8.93 4.68 -3.46
C HIS A 116 -9.34 3.36 -4.09
N GLY A 117 -8.39 2.49 -4.40
CA GLY A 117 -8.65 1.10 -4.76
C GLY A 117 -9.40 0.92 -6.07
N ILE A 118 -8.96 1.60 -7.13
CA ILE A 118 -9.58 1.44 -8.45
C ILE A 118 -9.36 0.00 -8.94
N THR A 119 -10.45 -0.62 -9.36
CA THR A 119 -10.51 -1.91 -10.06
C THR A 119 -11.26 -1.75 -11.37
N ASP A 120 -11.31 -2.78 -12.20
CA ASP A 120 -12.14 -2.78 -13.42
C ASP A 120 -13.62 -2.57 -13.12
N LEU A 121 -14.10 -2.98 -11.93
CA LEU A 121 -15.48 -2.83 -11.50
C LEU A 121 -15.80 -1.42 -10.98
N THR A 122 -14.84 -0.76 -10.33
CA THR A 122 -15.06 0.52 -9.65
C THR A 122 -14.60 1.74 -10.45
N ALA A 123 -13.85 1.55 -11.53
CA ALA A 123 -13.32 2.64 -12.34
C ALA A 123 -14.44 3.57 -12.86
N ALA A 124 -15.56 2.99 -13.34
CA ALA A 124 -16.68 3.75 -13.84
C ALA A 124 -17.36 4.65 -12.78
N ASP A 125 -17.36 4.23 -11.51
CA ASP A 125 -17.92 5.04 -10.42
C ASP A 125 -17.10 6.32 -10.22
N TYR A 126 -15.77 6.22 -10.23
CA TYR A 126 -14.87 7.36 -10.13
C TYR A 126 -14.93 8.28 -11.36
N GLU A 127 -15.08 7.71 -12.55
CA GLU A 127 -15.15 8.47 -13.80
C GLU A 127 -16.47 9.23 -13.95
N SER A 128 -17.58 8.67 -13.48
CA SER A 128 -18.93 9.25 -13.65
C SER A 128 -19.34 10.24 -12.56
N CYS A 129 -18.79 10.14 -11.35
CA CYS A 129 -19.23 10.99 -10.23
C CYS A 129 -18.74 12.44 -10.30
N GLY A 130 -17.80 12.77 -11.20
CA GLY A 130 -17.25 14.13 -11.32
C GLY A 130 -16.07 14.44 -10.37
N CYS A 131 -15.66 13.49 -9.53
CA CYS A 131 -14.62 13.69 -8.52
C CYS A 131 -13.24 14.02 -9.13
N ILE A 132 -12.90 13.43 -10.30
CA ILE A 132 -11.60 13.66 -10.94
C ILE A 132 -11.43 15.15 -11.28
N SER A 133 -12.42 15.78 -11.91
CA SER A 133 -12.37 17.20 -12.25
C SER A 133 -12.30 18.07 -11.01
N TYR A 134 -13.05 17.72 -9.97
CA TYR A 134 -13.01 18.44 -8.69
C TYR A 134 -11.63 18.37 -8.03
N PHE A 135 -11.01 17.20 -7.92
CA PHE A 135 -9.70 17.08 -7.30
C PHE A 135 -8.58 17.71 -8.15
N GLN A 136 -8.70 17.71 -9.47
CA GLN A 136 -7.80 18.49 -10.33
C GLN A 136 -7.92 20.00 -10.07
N GLU A 137 -9.13 20.50 -9.78
CA GLU A 137 -9.33 21.90 -9.39
C GLU A 137 -8.77 22.17 -7.98
N GLN A 138 -8.98 21.28 -6.99
CA GLN A 138 -8.34 21.39 -5.66
C GLN A 138 -6.81 21.39 -5.76
N LYS A 139 -6.25 20.68 -6.73
CA LYS A 139 -4.81 20.72 -7.01
C LYS A 139 -4.37 22.09 -7.52
N LYS A 140 -5.10 22.71 -8.46
CA LYS A 140 -4.79 24.08 -8.92
C LYS A 140 -4.88 25.11 -7.80
N GLN A 141 -5.79 24.91 -6.85
CA GLN A 141 -5.95 25.77 -5.68
C GLN A 141 -4.92 25.51 -4.57
N GLY A 142 -4.04 24.50 -4.74
CA GLY A 142 -2.99 24.15 -3.79
C GLY A 142 -3.47 23.36 -2.57
N LYS A 143 -4.74 22.93 -2.54
CA LYS A 143 -5.28 22.06 -1.49
C LYS A 143 -4.82 20.59 -1.64
N ILE A 144 -4.48 20.19 -2.85
CA ILE A 144 -3.82 18.93 -3.21
C ILE A 144 -2.52 19.29 -3.91
N ARG A 145 -1.40 18.70 -3.52
CA ARG A 145 -0.11 18.92 -4.20
C ARG A 145 0.05 17.98 -5.40
N HIS A 146 -0.22 16.69 -5.19
CA HIS A 146 -0.09 15.64 -6.21
C HIS A 146 -1.34 14.77 -6.18
N PHE A 147 -1.91 14.52 -7.38
CA PHE A 147 -3.13 13.75 -7.53
C PHE A 147 -2.87 12.45 -8.31
N GLY A 148 -3.30 11.33 -7.75
CA GLY A 148 -3.11 10.01 -8.30
C GLY A 148 -4.21 9.03 -7.92
N PHE A 149 -3.91 7.75 -8.00
CA PHE A 149 -4.85 6.69 -7.56
C PHE A 149 -4.11 5.46 -7.05
N SER A 150 -4.77 4.67 -6.20
CA SER A 150 -4.35 3.31 -5.87
C SER A 150 -5.12 2.30 -6.71
N PHE A 151 -4.43 1.25 -7.17
CA PHE A 151 -4.92 0.40 -8.24
C PHE A 151 -4.82 -1.09 -7.91
N HIS A 152 -5.92 -1.83 -8.20
CA HIS A 152 -6.04 -3.28 -8.03
C HIS A 152 -6.73 -3.95 -9.25
N GLY A 153 -6.76 -3.28 -10.40
CA GLY A 153 -7.41 -3.78 -11.61
C GLY A 153 -6.45 -4.52 -12.55
N THR A 154 -6.92 -4.75 -13.78
CA THR A 154 -6.13 -5.38 -14.84
C THR A 154 -5.16 -4.40 -15.52
N PRO A 155 -4.09 -4.89 -16.17
CA PRO A 155 -3.18 -4.06 -16.95
C PRO A 155 -3.90 -3.22 -18.03
N ASP A 156 -4.95 -3.74 -18.67
CA ASP A 156 -5.72 -3.02 -19.69
C ASP A 156 -6.48 -1.83 -19.08
N CYS A 157 -7.11 -2.02 -17.92
CA CYS A 157 -7.76 -0.95 -17.18
C CYS A 157 -6.75 0.14 -16.77
N LEU A 158 -5.56 -0.25 -16.31
CA LEU A 158 -4.50 0.70 -15.97
C LEU A 158 -4.09 1.54 -17.18
N ARG A 159 -3.81 0.91 -18.33
CA ARG A 159 -3.41 1.60 -19.56
C ARG A 159 -4.48 2.60 -19.98
N ARG A 160 -5.75 2.20 -19.99
CA ARG A 160 -6.87 3.08 -20.33
C ARG A 160 -6.94 4.32 -19.42
N LEU A 161 -6.76 4.15 -18.10
CA LEU A 161 -6.77 5.27 -17.15
C LEU A 161 -5.61 6.23 -17.38
N LEU A 162 -4.42 5.72 -17.74
CA LEU A 162 -3.24 6.54 -18.03
C LEU A 162 -3.37 7.30 -19.37
N GLU A 163 -4.03 6.71 -20.36
CA GLU A 163 -4.30 7.34 -21.65
C GLU A 163 -5.42 8.39 -21.59
N THR A 164 -6.36 8.20 -20.64
CA THR A 164 -7.54 9.09 -20.53
C THR A 164 -7.27 10.32 -19.67
N TYR A 165 -6.46 10.20 -18.64
CA TYR A 165 -6.23 11.25 -17.64
C TYR A 165 -4.75 11.46 -17.36
N SER A 166 -4.38 12.68 -16.91
CA SER A 166 -3.04 12.98 -16.42
C SER A 166 -2.96 12.71 -14.91
N TRP A 167 -2.00 11.89 -14.51
CA TRP A 167 -1.75 11.53 -13.12
C TRP A 167 -0.33 11.92 -12.70
N ASP A 168 -0.16 12.33 -11.46
CA ASP A 168 1.16 12.65 -10.92
C ASP A 168 1.91 11.41 -10.47
N PHE A 169 1.19 10.37 -10.05
CA PHE A 169 1.71 9.10 -9.56
C PHE A 169 0.61 8.04 -9.53
N VAL A 170 1.00 6.79 -9.41
CA VAL A 170 0.08 5.66 -9.19
C VAL A 170 0.65 4.77 -8.09
N GLN A 171 -0.23 4.32 -7.21
CA GLN A 171 0.08 3.35 -6.16
C GLN A 171 -0.43 1.97 -6.57
N ILE A 172 0.49 0.99 -6.71
CA ILE A 172 0.14 -0.39 -7.09
C ILE A 172 0.56 -1.39 -6.03
N GLN A 173 -0.15 -2.50 -5.96
CA GLN A 173 0.28 -3.68 -5.21
C GLN A 173 1.46 -4.33 -5.94
N LEU A 174 2.63 -4.34 -5.30
CA LEU A 174 3.83 -4.91 -5.90
C LEU A 174 4.72 -5.56 -4.85
N ASN A 175 5.04 -6.82 -5.06
CA ASN A 175 5.98 -7.63 -4.31
C ASN A 175 6.51 -8.74 -5.21
N TYR A 176 7.49 -9.52 -4.77
CA TYR A 176 8.09 -10.56 -5.63
C TYR A 176 7.11 -11.71 -5.96
N TYR A 177 6.09 -11.99 -5.12
CA TYR A 177 5.09 -13.00 -5.43
C TYR A 177 4.19 -12.54 -6.58
N ASP A 178 3.60 -11.35 -6.47
CA ASP A 178 2.73 -10.79 -7.52
C ASP A 178 3.51 -10.45 -8.80
N TRP A 179 4.81 -10.17 -8.67
CA TRP A 179 5.70 -9.97 -9.81
C TRP A 179 5.86 -11.22 -10.67
N TYR A 180 6.08 -12.40 -10.04
CA TYR A 180 6.30 -13.64 -10.75
C TYR A 180 5.02 -14.44 -11.02
N GLN A 181 3.96 -14.28 -10.24
CA GLN A 181 2.75 -15.10 -10.30
C GLN A 181 1.49 -14.30 -10.69
N GLY A 182 1.53 -12.99 -10.66
CA GLY A 182 0.42 -12.08 -10.95
C GLY A 182 0.73 -11.13 -12.11
N THR A 183 0.07 -10.00 -12.10
CA THR A 183 0.17 -8.94 -13.13
C THR A 183 0.99 -7.73 -12.70
N ALA A 184 1.58 -7.73 -11.49
CA ALA A 184 2.30 -6.59 -10.93
C ALA A 184 3.46 -6.13 -11.82
N LYS A 185 4.18 -7.08 -12.44
CA LYS A 185 5.25 -6.76 -13.40
C LYS A 185 4.71 -5.97 -14.60
N GLN A 186 3.61 -6.43 -15.20
CA GLN A 186 3.01 -5.75 -16.35
C GLN A 186 2.52 -4.35 -15.99
N GLN A 187 1.87 -4.21 -14.82
CA GLN A 187 1.41 -2.89 -14.33
C GLN A 187 2.60 -1.94 -14.11
N TYR A 188 3.68 -2.42 -13.50
CA TYR A 188 4.89 -1.64 -13.32
C TYR A 188 5.50 -1.22 -14.67
N GLU A 189 5.61 -2.13 -15.64
CA GLU A 189 6.15 -1.84 -16.98
C GLU A 189 5.30 -0.78 -17.70
N ILE A 190 3.95 -0.86 -17.64
CA ILE A 190 3.03 0.15 -18.18
C ILE A 190 3.29 1.52 -17.54
N LEU A 191 3.43 1.60 -16.22
CA LEU A 191 3.70 2.86 -15.53
C LEU A 191 5.06 3.44 -15.94
N ARG A 192 6.06 2.60 -16.15
CA ARG A 192 7.38 3.01 -16.65
C ARG A 192 7.33 3.51 -18.10
N GLU A 193 6.55 2.87 -18.97
CA GLU A 193 6.32 3.30 -20.36
C GLU A 193 5.69 4.69 -20.43
N HIS A 194 4.80 5.02 -19.48
CA HIS A 194 4.11 6.32 -19.40
C HIS A 194 4.85 7.36 -18.55
N ASP A 195 6.04 7.04 -18.06
CA ASP A 195 6.85 7.91 -17.17
C ASP A 195 6.09 8.39 -15.91
N VAL A 196 5.22 7.53 -15.36
CA VAL A 196 4.45 7.80 -14.17
C VAL A 196 5.16 7.23 -12.94
N PRO A 197 5.48 8.06 -11.92
CA PRO A 197 6.08 7.60 -10.68
C PRO A 197 5.24 6.55 -9.96
N VAL A 198 5.90 5.53 -9.41
CA VAL A 198 5.24 4.40 -8.75
C VAL A 198 5.41 4.48 -7.25
N MET A 199 4.29 4.42 -6.52
CA MET A 199 4.23 4.11 -5.09
C MET A 199 3.86 2.63 -4.94
N VAL A 200 4.47 1.94 -3.98
CA VAL A 200 4.22 0.51 -3.76
C VAL A 200 3.42 0.31 -2.49
N MET A 201 2.31 -0.40 -2.59
CA MET A 201 1.58 -0.96 -1.45
C MET A 201 1.72 -2.48 -1.41
N GLU A 202 1.45 -3.11 -0.27
CA GLU A 202 1.50 -4.57 -0.08
C GLU A 202 2.87 -5.20 -0.41
N PRO A 203 4.01 -4.60 -0.05
CA PRO A 203 5.34 -5.13 -0.39
C PRO A 203 5.59 -6.51 0.23
N VAL A 204 4.86 -6.85 1.30
CA VAL A 204 4.92 -8.15 1.99
C VAL A 204 3.65 -8.99 1.78
N HIS A 205 2.81 -8.66 0.80
CA HIS A 205 1.57 -9.38 0.43
C HIS A 205 0.71 -9.72 1.65
N GLY A 206 0.22 -8.68 2.34
CA GLY A 206 -0.61 -8.83 3.54
C GLY A 206 0.10 -9.45 4.76
N GLY A 207 1.41 -9.67 4.70
CA GLY A 207 2.20 -10.34 5.72
C GLY A 207 2.63 -11.76 5.33
N MET A 208 2.10 -12.34 4.25
CA MET A 208 2.47 -13.69 3.78
C MET A 208 3.96 -13.82 3.51
N LEU A 209 4.58 -12.80 2.93
CA LEU A 209 6.01 -12.79 2.61
C LEU A 209 6.90 -12.45 3.80
N ALA A 210 6.33 -12.03 4.92
CA ALA A 210 7.05 -11.83 6.19
C ALA A 210 7.12 -13.11 7.04
N SER A 211 6.22 -14.08 6.78
CA SER A 211 6.14 -15.34 7.51
C SER A 211 6.09 -16.52 6.52
N LEU A 212 7.23 -16.86 5.97
CA LEU A 212 7.36 -17.93 4.98
C LEU A 212 7.29 -19.33 5.64
N PRO A 213 6.73 -20.35 4.96
CA PRO A 213 6.87 -21.74 5.35
C PRO A 213 8.35 -22.15 5.46
N GLU A 214 8.66 -23.11 6.35
CA GLU A 214 10.04 -23.53 6.67
C GLU A 214 10.83 -23.92 5.40
N ASP A 215 10.24 -24.69 4.53
CA ASP A 215 10.85 -25.13 3.27
C ASP A 215 11.06 -24.00 2.23
N CYS A 216 10.39 -22.86 2.40
CA CYS A 216 10.69 -21.63 1.65
C CYS A 216 11.77 -20.81 2.34
N MET A 217 11.80 -20.78 3.69
CA MET A 217 12.86 -20.16 4.48
C MET A 217 14.25 -20.74 4.16
N GLU A 218 14.33 -22.07 3.93
CA GLU A 218 15.57 -22.73 3.54
C GLU A 218 16.18 -22.23 2.21
N LEU A 219 15.35 -21.61 1.36
CA LEU A 219 15.81 -21.04 0.08
C LEU A 219 16.37 -19.63 0.24
N LEU A 220 16.10 -18.94 1.35
CA LEU A 220 16.68 -17.64 1.63
C LEU A 220 18.14 -17.76 2.08
N PRO A 221 19.05 -16.90 1.59
CA PRO A 221 20.42 -16.87 2.05
C PRO A 221 20.50 -16.58 3.56
N LYS A 222 21.25 -17.37 4.28
CA LYS A 222 21.41 -17.20 5.73
C LYS A 222 22.16 -15.90 6.05
N GLY A 223 21.68 -15.17 7.04
CA GLY A 223 22.36 -13.98 7.59
C GLY A 223 22.02 -12.65 6.90
N ASN A 224 21.13 -12.63 5.90
CA ASN A 224 20.83 -11.43 5.11
C ASN A 224 19.44 -10.78 5.42
N GLY A 225 19.01 -10.83 6.68
CA GLY A 225 17.75 -10.24 7.14
C GLY A 225 16.57 -11.21 7.16
N SER A 226 15.42 -10.72 7.62
CA SER A 226 14.16 -11.46 7.67
C SER A 226 13.55 -11.65 6.27
N PRO A 227 12.54 -12.53 6.13
CA PRO A 227 11.75 -12.61 4.89
C PRO A 227 11.12 -11.26 4.47
N ALA A 228 10.70 -10.43 5.44
CA ALA A 228 10.18 -9.09 5.17
C ALA A 228 11.26 -8.18 4.56
N ALA A 229 12.49 -8.24 5.08
CA ALA A 229 13.62 -7.47 4.53
C ALA A 229 13.89 -7.86 3.06
N TRP A 230 13.82 -9.13 2.71
CA TRP A 230 13.96 -9.62 1.33
C TRP A 230 12.86 -9.07 0.41
N ALA A 231 11.61 -9.07 0.88
CA ALA A 231 10.49 -8.54 0.11
C ALA A 231 10.61 -7.01 -0.10
N LEU A 232 11.02 -6.27 0.93
CA LEU A 232 11.24 -4.82 0.84
C LEU A 232 12.40 -4.50 -0.10
N ARG A 233 13.55 -5.19 0.01
CA ARG A 233 14.69 -4.98 -0.88
C ARG A 233 14.31 -5.22 -2.34
N PHE A 234 13.52 -6.27 -2.63
CA PHE A 234 13.06 -6.56 -3.99
C PHE A 234 12.37 -5.36 -4.63
N VAL A 235 11.43 -4.72 -3.94
CA VAL A 235 10.69 -3.59 -4.51
C VAL A 235 11.47 -2.29 -4.47
N MET A 236 12.32 -2.08 -3.46
CA MET A 236 13.14 -0.86 -3.34
C MET A 236 14.23 -0.76 -4.41
N ASP A 237 14.68 -1.90 -4.94
CA ASP A 237 15.70 -1.96 -5.99
C ASP A 237 15.15 -1.67 -7.39
N LEU A 238 13.83 -1.72 -7.58
CA LEU A 238 13.22 -1.46 -8.89
C LEU A 238 13.35 0.02 -9.27
N PRO A 239 13.78 0.34 -10.50
CA PRO A 239 13.87 1.72 -10.99
C PRO A 239 12.51 2.42 -10.97
N GLY A 240 12.48 3.71 -10.63
CA GLY A 240 11.25 4.53 -10.67
C GLY A 240 10.27 4.29 -9.53
N ILE A 241 10.59 3.41 -8.56
CA ILE A 241 9.85 3.33 -7.31
C ILE A 241 10.21 4.54 -6.45
N ALA A 242 9.20 5.36 -6.13
CA ALA A 242 9.36 6.55 -5.31
C ALA A 242 9.26 6.22 -3.81
N VAL A 243 8.22 5.48 -3.40
CA VAL A 243 7.99 5.08 -2.01
C VAL A 243 7.51 3.63 -1.95
N VAL A 244 7.96 2.89 -0.95
CA VAL A 244 7.46 1.57 -0.57
C VAL A 244 6.75 1.69 0.77
N LEU A 245 5.43 1.49 0.77
CA LEU A 245 4.61 1.60 1.96
C LEU A 245 4.66 0.32 2.78
N SER A 246 4.98 0.43 4.05
CA SER A 246 4.88 -0.68 4.98
C SER A 246 3.94 -0.35 6.13
N GLY A 247 2.99 -1.27 6.38
CA GLY A 247 2.18 -1.26 7.59
C GLY A 247 2.97 -1.93 8.71
N MET A 248 3.37 -1.15 9.70
CA MET A 248 4.18 -1.61 10.83
C MET A 248 3.38 -1.47 12.12
N SER A 249 3.18 -2.58 12.82
CA SER A 249 2.30 -2.65 14.00
C SER A 249 3.07 -2.65 15.32
N ASP A 250 4.39 -2.79 15.26
CA ASP A 250 5.27 -2.80 16.41
C ASP A 250 6.64 -2.17 16.12
N MET A 251 7.38 -1.87 17.17
CA MET A 251 8.66 -1.18 17.08
C MET A 251 9.78 -2.03 16.46
N GLU A 252 9.71 -3.35 16.53
CA GLU A 252 10.71 -4.23 15.91
C GLU A 252 10.59 -4.17 14.40
N GLN A 253 9.36 -4.23 13.88
CA GLN A 253 9.08 -4.07 12.45
C GLN A 253 9.57 -2.70 11.94
N VAL A 254 9.32 -1.63 12.69
CA VAL A 254 9.78 -0.28 12.33
C VAL A 254 11.30 -0.23 12.22
N LYS A 255 12.00 -0.72 13.25
CA LYS A 255 13.48 -0.73 13.28
C LYS A 255 14.08 -1.56 12.16
N GLU A 256 13.54 -2.75 11.92
CA GLU A 256 14.03 -3.64 10.87
C GLU A 256 13.78 -3.06 9.47
N ASN A 257 12.58 -2.52 9.22
CA ASN A 257 12.25 -1.95 7.92
C ASN A 257 13.07 -0.69 7.61
N ILE A 258 13.34 0.15 8.62
CA ILE A 258 14.23 1.31 8.48
C ILE A 258 15.66 0.85 8.19
N ALA A 259 16.18 -0.12 8.92
CA ALA A 259 17.51 -0.68 8.67
C ALA A 259 17.61 -1.29 7.25
N THR A 260 16.56 -1.97 6.80
CA THR A 260 16.47 -2.51 5.44
C THR A 260 16.49 -1.41 4.38
N ALA A 261 15.71 -0.33 4.60
CA ALA A 261 15.64 0.81 3.67
C ALA A 261 16.96 1.62 3.64
N ASP A 262 17.75 1.58 4.69
CA ASP A 262 19.08 2.21 4.75
C ASP A 262 20.18 1.35 4.11
N SER A 263 19.93 0.06 3.93
CA SER A 263 20.90 -0.86 3.32
C SER A 263 21.24 -0.45 1.88
N GLU A 264 22.53 -0.51 1.53
CA GLU A 264 23.01 -0.21 0.16
C GLU A 264 23.07 -1.45 -0.74
N GLN A 265 22.68 -2.61 -0.23
CA GLN A 265 22.82 -3.87 -0.94
C GLN A 265 21.67 -4.09 -1.93
N ALA A 266 21.94 -3.88 -3.21
CA ALA A 266 21.06 -4.34 -4.27
C ALA A 266 21.01 -5.87 -4.32
N LEU A 267 19.88 -6.42 -4.79
CA LEU A 267 19.73 -7.86 -4.98
C LEU A 267 20.57 -8.34 -6.18
N THR A 268 21.35 -9.38 -5.95
CA THR A 268 22.08 -10.08 -7.02
C THR A 268 21.14 -10.91 -7.90
N GLY A 269 21.58 -11.25 -9.11
CA GLY A 269 20.80 -12.15 -9.98
C GLY A 269 20.53 -13.53 -9.37
N ALA A 270 21.43 -14.03 -8.51
CA ALA A 270 21.22 -15.28 -7.78
C ALA A 270 20.11 -15.14 -6.72
N GLU A 271 20.08 -14.03 -5.99
CA GLU A 271 19.05 -13.70 -4.99
C GLU A 271 17.68 -13.52 -5.65
N LEU A 272 17.61 -12.80 -6.77
CA LEU A 272 16.37 -12.69 -7.57
C LEU A 272 15.86 -14.06 -8.04
N SER A 273 16.75 -14.94 -8.46
CA SER A 273 16.39 -16.32 -8.86
C SER A 273 15.85 -17.13 -7.68
N GLN A 274 16.36 -16.91 -6.47
CA GLN A 274 15.86 -17.56 -5.25
C GLN A 274 14.45 -17.06 -4.90
N LEU A 275 14.18 -15.73 -4.97
CA LEU A 275 12.85 -15.18 -4.75
C LEU A 275 11.83 -15.70 -5.77
N ALA A 276 12.23 -15.86 -7.04
CA ALA A 276 11.38 -16.48 -8.08
C ALA A 276 11.02 -17.94 -7.72
N ARG A 277 11.98 -18.73 -7.21
CA ARG A 277 11.74 -20.12 -6.76
C ARG A 277 10.84 -20.18 -5.53
N ILE A 278 11.01 -19.27 -4.58
CA ILE A 278 10.11 -19.14 -3.40
C ILE A 278 8.70 -18.84 -3.87
N SER A 279 8.54 -17.86 -4.76
CA SER A 279 7.25 -17.49 -5.34
C SER A 279 6.55 -18.66 -6.03
N GLU A 280 7.28 -19.45 -6.85
CA GLU A 280 6.73 -20.66 -7.48
C GLU A 280 6.29 -21.71 -6.44
N LYS A 281 7.10 -21.90 -5.39
CA LYS A 281 6.80 -22.85 -4.32
C LYS A 281 5.56 -22.46 -3.52
N LEU A 282 5.41 -21.18 -3.20
CA LEU A 282 4.21 -20.63 -2.55
C LEU A 282 2.97 -20.83 -3.42
N ARG A 283 3.04 -20.55 -4.73
CA ARG A 283 1.95 -20.76 -5.65
C ARG A 283 1.48 -22.22 -5.68
N LYS A 284 2.42 -23.17 -5.73
CA LYS A 284 2.10 -24.61 -5.72
C LYS A 284 1.36 -25.03 -4.44
N LYS A 285 1.75 -24.47 -3.29
CA LYS A 285 1.07 -24.73 -2.01
C LYS A 285 -0.35 -24.17 -1.96
N SER A 286 -0.58 -22.98 -2.51
CA SER A 286 -1.91 -22.38 -2.55
C SER A 286 -2.90 -23.08 -3.49
N GLN A 287 -2.41 -23.90 -4.44
CA GLN A 287 -3.25 -24.67 -5.36
C GLN A 287 -3.71 -26.02 -4.80
N PHE A 288 -3.13 -26.51 -3.70
CA PHE A 288 -3.64 -27.71 -3.03
C PHE A 288 -4.78 -27.30 -2.07
N PRO A 289 -5.94 -28.03 -2.10
CA PRO A 289 -7.00 -27.78 -1.13
C PRO A 289 -6.45 -28.09 0.28
N VAL A 290 -6.24 -27.05 1.07
CA VAL A 290 -5.94 -27.18 2.49
C VAL A 290 -7.22 -27.70 3.14
N PRO A 291 -7.19 -28.78 3.99
CA PRO A 291 -8.35 -29.19 4.75
C PRO A 291 -8.96 -27.99 5.49
N ALA A 292 -10.29 -27.89 5.53
CA ALA A 292 -11.01 -26.72 6.06
C ALA A 292 -10.58 -26.30 7.50
N ALA A 293 -9.96 -27.20 8.25
CA ALA A 293 -9.40 -26.95 9.58
C ALA A 293 -8.12 -26.09 9.57
N ASP A 294 -7.34 -26.09 8.46
CA ASP A 294 -6.05 -25.39 8.40
C ASP A 294 -6.14 -24.03 7.67
N ILE A 295 -7.28 -23.74 7.02
CA ILE A 295 -7.52 -22.47 6.32
C ILE A 295 -7.51 -21.27 7.27
N ALA A 296 -7.83 -21.46 8.54
CA ALA A 296 -7.84 -20.40 9.55
C ALA A 296 -6.46 -19.81 9.87
N VAL A 297 -5.36 -20.49 9.48
CA VAL A 297 -3.98 -20.09 9.81
C VAL A 297 -3.26 -19.44 8.63
N ILE A 298 -3.70 -19.68 7.39
CA ILE A 298 -3.00 -19.24 6.16
C ILE A 298 -3.69 -18.06 5.47
N THR A 299 -4.97 -17.85 5.71
CA THR A 299 -5.67 -16.67 5.21
C THR A 299 -5.47 -15.51 6.17
N ALA A 300 -5.04 -14.35 5.68
CA ALA A 300 -5.35 -13.10 6.35
C ALA A 300 -6.83 -13.18 6.77
N PRO A 301 -7.20 -12.78 8.00
CA PRO A 301 -8.54 -12.98 8.51
C PRO A 301 -9.56 -12.59 7.44
N ARG A 302 -10.57 -13.44 7.19
CA ARG A 302 -11.61 -13.23 6.17
C ARG A 302 -12.30 -11.87 6.23
N ASP A 303 -12.09 -11.17 7.31
CA ASP A 303 -12.63 -9.87 7.66
C ASP A 303 -11.77 -8.69 7.13
N TRP A 304 -10.68 -8.95 6.39
CA TRP A 304 -9.93 -7.96 5.61
C TRP A 304 -10.50 -7.76 4.20
N ILE A 305 -11.46 -8.59 3.80
CA ILE A 305 -12.26 -8.38 2.61
C ILE A 305 -13.24 -7.28 2.99
N PHE A 306 -13.12 -6.11 2.38
CA PHE A 306 -14.13 -5.05 2.44
C PHE A 306 -15.50 -5.70 2.28
N PRO A 307 -16.48 -5.52 3.19
CA PRO A 307 -17.76 -6.21 3.16
C PRO A 307 -18.56 -6.05 1.86
N HIS A 308 -18.11 -5.19 0.96
CA HIS A 308 -18.79 -4.83 -0.28
C HIS A 308 -17.99 -5.10 -1.57
N CYS A 309 -16.74 -5.60 -1.51
CA CYS A 309 -15.95 -5.84 -2.72
C CYS A 309 -16.04 -7.26 -3.30
N PHE A 310 -16.71 -8.22 -2.64
CA PHE A 310 -16.80 -9.61 -3.12
C PHE A 310 -18.15 -10.30 -2.89
N PRO A 311 -19.26 -9.86 -3.55
CA PRO A 311 -20.42 -10.74 -3.68
C PRO A 311 -20.41 -11.63 -4.95
N LEU A 312 -19.45 -11.48 -5.89
CA LEU A 312 -19.64 -12.04 -7.24
C LEU A 312 -18.82 -13.29 -7.60
N ILE A 313 -17.94 -13.81 -6.75
CA ILE A 313 -17.15 -15.01 -7.07
C ILE A 313 -17.77 -16.31 -6.51
N MET A 314 -18.83 -16.26 -5.70
CA MET A 314 -19.47 -17.48 -5.16
C MET A 314 -20.75 -17.95 -5.88
N THR A 315 -21.12 -17.42 -7.04
CA THR A 315 -22.37 -17.83 -7.71
C THR A 315 -22.19 -18.67 -8.98
N ILE A 316 -20.98 -19.11 -9.31
CA ILE A 316 -20.73 -19.95 -10.51
C ILE A 316 -20.36 -21.42 -10.14
N GLY A 317 -20.73 -21.91 -9.00
CA GLY A 317 -20.36 -23.27 -8.56
C GLY A 317 -21.48 -24.19 -8.11
N MET A 318 -22.75 -23.80 -8.17
CA MET A 318 -23.85 -24.70 -7.79
C MET A 318 -25.02 -24.63 -8.76
N LYS A 319 -24.89 -25.26 -9.92
CA LYS A 319 -25.97 -25.82 -10.70
C LYS A 319 -25.56 -27.17 -11.26
N GLY A 320 -26.21 -28.20 -10.75
CA GLY A 320 -26.27 -29.53 -11.32
C GLY A 320 -25.93 -30.64 -10.37
N GLN A 321 -26.93 -31.24 -9.72
CA GLN A 321 -27.61 -32.42 -10.20
C GLN A 321 -28.69 -32.92 -9.22
N PRO A 322 -29.59 -33.79 -9.70
CA PRO A 322 -30.94 -33.94 -9.24
C PRO A 322 -31.09 -34.75 -7.95
#